data_9a829ad62e9c32c88f1989917601eca0
#
_entry.id   9a829ad62e9c32c88f1989917601eca0
#
_cell.length_a   1.000
_cell.length_b   1.000
_cell.length_c   1.000
_cell.angle_alpha   90.00
_cell.angle_beta   90.00
_cell.angle_gamma   90.00
#
_symmetry.space_group_name_H-M   'P 1'
#
loop_
_entity.id
_entity.type
_entity.pdbx_description
1 polymer ?
#
loop_
_entity_poly.entity_id
_entity_poly.type
_entity_poly.pdbx_seq_one_letter_code
_entity_poly.pdbx_strand_id
1 'polypeptide(L)'
;MNANTTVLRIGGPVGDIDVALDRPEGTPRGIGVVAHPHPLHGGTRDNKVAQTLARALLALGHIAWRPNFRGVGATAGTHDEGRGETDDLLVVVDYARQQAPGLPLVLAGFSFGTHVQIRVARRLVDAGRPAQRLVLVGTSIRADTPTEVPADTVVIHGEQDDVVPLIGVLDWARPQSLPLILLPGTGHFFHRRLTLLKHIVVDALAPRELSVAQ
;
A
#
# COMPACT_ATOMS: atom_id res chain seq x y z
N MET A 1 -3.69 -4.24 -17.06
CA MET A 1 -2.50 -3.36 -17.17
C MET A 1 -2.91 -2.12 -17.93
N ASN A 2 -2.44 -0.94 -17.51
CA ASN A 2 -2.58 0.26 -18.34
C ASN A 2 -1.66 0.13 -19.56
N ALA A 3 -1.99 0.78 -20.67
CA ALA A 3 -1.18 0.71 -21.90
C ALA A 3 0.29 1.15 -21.72
N ASN A 4 0.61 1.86 -20.62
CA ASN A 4 1.91 2.43 -20.29
C ASN A 4 2.59 1.76 -19.08
N THR A 5 2.19 0.53 -18.70
CA THR A 5 2.85 -0.20 -17.63
C THR A 5 4.18 -0.78 -18.11
N THR A 6 5.28 -0.40 -17.47
CA THR A 6 6.60 -1.02 -17.69
C THR A 6 6.82 -2.11 -16.65
N VAL A 7 7.28 -3.27 -17.06
CA VAL A 7 7.70 -4.35 -16.16
C VAL A 7 9.23 -4.33 -16.07
N LEU A 8 9.74 -4.37 -14.85
CA LEU A 8 11.19 -4.39 -14.57
C LEU A 8 11.50 -5.40 -13.45
N ARG A 9 12.77 -5.76 -13.34
CA ARG A 9 13.29 -6.58 -12.27
C ARG A 9 14.29 -5.81 -11.44
N ILE A 10 14.14 -5.88 -10.12
CA ILE A 10 15.02 -5.23 -9.15
C ILE A 10 15.70 -6.34 -8.36
N GLY A 11 17.03 -6.32 -8.26
CA GLY A 11 17.75 -7.29 -7.44
C GLY A 11 17.38 -7.14 -5.97
N GLY A 12 16.82 -8.19 -5.38
CA GLY A 12 16.38 -8.26 -4.00
C GLY A 12 17.26 -9.19 -3.14
N PRO A 13 16.93 -9.37 -1.85
CA PRO A 13 17.71 -10.16 -0.91
C PRO A 13 17.83 -11.65 -1.28
N VAL A 14 16.86 -12.21 -1.97
CA VAL A 14 16.82 -13.64 -2.35
C VAL A 14 16.74 -13.87 -3.85
N GLY A 15 16.98 -12.83 -4.65
CA GLY A 15 16.91 -12.83 -6.10
C GLY A 15 16.01 -11.72 -6.63
N ASP A 16 15.67 -11.77 -7.92
CA ASP A 16 14.94 -10.70 -8.58
C ASP A 16 13.54 -10.50 -8.02
N ILE A 17 13.13 -9.24 -7.89
CA ILE A 17 11.77 -8.79 -7.57
C ILE A 17 11.12 -8.29 -8.85
N ASP A 18 10.00 -8.90 -9.23
CA ASP A 18 9.21 -8.55 -10.42
C ASP A 18 8.27 -7.38 -10.11
N VAL A 19 8.48 -6.23 -10.76
CA VAL A 19 7.79 -4.97 -10.45
C VAL A 19 7.10 -4.41 -11.69
N ALA A 20 5.82 -4.07 -11.56
CA ALA A 20 5.12 -3.25 -12.53
C ALA A 20 5.20 -1.77 -12.11
N LEU A 21 5.63 -0.95 -13.05
CA LEU A 21 5.80 0.49 -12.90
C LEU A 21 4.83 1.22 -13.81
N ASP A 22 4.00 2.07 -13.23
CA ASP A 22 3.13 2.99 -13.95
C ASP A 22 3.57 4.44 -13.67
N ARG A 23 3.68 5.25 -14.71
CA ARG A 23 4.03 6.67 -14.60
C ARG A 23 2.81 7.55 -14.80
N PRO A 24 2.67 8.65 -14.03
CA PRO A 24 1.62 9.63 -14.27
C PRO A 24 1.88 10.41 -15.57
N GLU A 25 0.86 11.08 -16.07
CA GLU A 25 1.02 12.11 -17.10
C GLU A 25 1.70 13.35 -16.49
N GLY A 26 2.65 13.93 -17.22
CA GLY A 26 3.40 15.10 -16.78
C GLY A 26 4.48 14.81 -15.73
N THR A 27 4.90 15.86 -15.02
CA THR A 27 5.98 15.77 -14.02
C THR A 27 5.53 15.03 -12.77
N PRO A 28 6.23 13.97 -12.35
CA PRO A 28 5.89 13.24 -11.14
C PRO A 28 5.96 14.12 -9.88
N ARG A 29 4.99 13.92 -8.98
CA ARG A 29 4.85 14.65 -7.70
C ARG A 29 5.16 13.79 -6.48
N GLY A 30 5.31 12.48 -6.66
CA GLY A 30 5.57 11.54 -5.57
C GLY A 30 5.86 10.13 -6.05
N ILE A 31 6.16 9.28 -5.11
CA ILE A 31 6.39 7.84 -5.27
C ILE A 31 5.30 7.12 -4.51
N GLY A 32 4.67 6.12 -5.12
CA GLY A 32 3.74 5.22 -4.45
C GLY A 32 4.20 3.77 -4.57
N VAL A 33 4.32 3.05 -3.46
CA VAL A 33 4.60 1.61 -3.45
C VAL A 33 3.37 0.87 -2.96
N VAL A 34 2.83 -0.01 -3.80
CA VAL A 34 1.56 -0.71 -3.55
C VAL A 34 1.80 -2.19 -3.32
N ALA A 35 1.42 -2.68 -2.15
CA ALA A 35 1.53 -4.08 -1.73
C ALA A 35 0.20 -4.83 -1.95
N HIS A 36 0.27 -5.98 -2.60
CA HIS A 36 -0.88 -6.80 -2.96
C HIS A 36 -1.34 -7.74 -1.83
N PRO A 37 -2.51 -8.43 -1.94
CA PRO A 37 -2.99 -9.34 -0.92
C PRO A 37 -2.18 -10.64 -0.86
N HIS A 38 -2.63 -11.58 0.01
CA HIS A 38 -1.89 -12.77 0.40
C HIS A 38 -1.44 -13.63 -0.81
N PRO A 39 -0.12 -13.87 -0.96
CA PRO A 39 0.44 -14.58 -2.13
C PRO A 39 -0.09 -16.01 -2.25
N LEU A 40 -0.20 -16.74 -1.15
CA LEU A 40 -0.68 -18.14 -1.16
C LEU A 40 -2.21 -18.26 -1.42
N HIS A 41 -2.94 -17.14 -1.41
CA HIS A 41 -4.37 -17.10 -1.75
C HIS A 41 -4.61 -16.45 -3.12
N GLY A 42 -3.65 -16.56 -4.02
CA GLY A 42 -3.75 -16.01 -5.39
C GLY A 42 -3.54 -14.50 -5.47
N GLY A 43 -3.00 -13.87 -4.42
CA GLY A 43 -2.63 -12.46 -4.44
C GLY A 43 -1.49 -12.18 -5.41
N THR A 44 -1.66 -11.17 -6.25
CA THR A 44 -0.63 -10.67 -7.18
C THR A 44 -0.73 -9.14 -7.27
N ARG A 45 0.30 -8.51 -7.81
CA ARG A 45 0.30 -7.07 -8.14
C ARG A 45 -0.85 -6.63 -9.05
N ASP A 46 -1.47 -7.58 -9.76
CA ASP A 46 -2.60 -7.32 -10.67
C ASP A 46 -3.97 -7.51 -10.00
N ASN A 47 -4.01 -7.74 -8.68
CA ASN A 47 -5.25 -7.71 -7.90
C ASN A 47 -6.00 -6.39 -8.13
N LYS A 48 -7.32 -6.46 -8.28
CA LYS A 48 -8.15 -5.29 -8.64
C LYS A 48 -8.09 -4.16 -7.62
N VAL A 49 -7.98 -4.46 -6.31
CA VAL A 49 -7.84 -3.44 -5.26
C VAL A 49 -6.45 -2.82 -5.32
N ALA A 50 -5.38 -3.61 -5.45
CA ALA A 50 -4.02 -3.10 -5.61
C ALA A 50 -3.88 -2.21 -6.86
N GLN A 51 -4.46 -2.61 -7.99
CA GLN A 51 -4.53 -1.75 -9.19
C GLN A 51 -5.33 -0.46 -8.95
N THR A 52 -6.38 -0.52 -8.13
CA THR A 52 -7.18 0.67 -7.79
C THR A 52 -6.39 1.66 -6.96
N LEU A 53 -5.61 1.17 -5.97
CA LEU A 53 -4.68 1.99 -5.21
C LEU A 53 -3.63 2.64 -6.12
N ALA A 54 -3.02 1.88 -7.03
CA ALA A 54 -2.07 2.44 -8.00
C ALA A 54 -2.70 3.52 -8.89
N ARG A 55 -3.93 3.33 -9.36
CA ARG A 55 -4.67 4.35 -10.14
C ARG A 55 -5.01 5.60 -9.34
N ALA A 56 -5.27 5.47 -8.03
CA ALA A 56 -5.45 6.62 -7.16
C ALA A 56 -4.16 7.43 -7.04
N LEU A 57 -3.03 6.77 -6.83
CA LEU A 57 -1.71 7.40 -6.75
C LEU A 57 -1.31 8.07 -8.07
N LEU A 58 -1.56 7.41 -9.21
CA LEU A 58 -1.36 8.01 -10.54
C LEU A 58 -2.19 9.28 -10.75
N ALA A 59 -3.45 9.28 -10.32
CA ALA A 59 -4.32 10.46 -10.40
C ALA A 59 -3.80 11.65 -9.58
N LEU A 60 -3.03 11.38 -8.51
CA LEU A 60 -2.35 12.37 -7.68
C LEU A 60 -0.96 12.76 -8.23
N GLY A 61 -0.55 12.22 -9.37
CA GLY A 61 0.74 12.47 -9.98
C GLY A 61 1.90 11.65 -9.40
N HIS A 62 1.63 10.55 -8.70
CA HIS A 62 2.70 9.69 -8.17
C HIS A 62 3.11 8.62 -9.19
N ILE A 63 4.40 8.28 -9.21
CA ILE A 63 4.90 7.08 -9.88
C ILE A 63 4.44 5.88 -9.06
N ALA A 64 3.66 4.95 -9.62
CA ALA A 64 3.12 3.81 -8.90
C ALA A 64 3.97 2.55 -9.16
N TRP A 65 4.56 2.01 -8.10
CA TRP A 65 5.36 0.79 -8.08
C TRP A 65 4.52 -0.33 -7.48
N ARG A 66 4.31 -1.40 -8.24
CA ARG A 66 3.55 -2.58 -7.82
C ARG A 66 4.43 -3.82 -7.91
N PRO A 67 5.24 -4.14 -6.89
CA PRO A 67 5.99 -5.39 -6.84
C PRO A 67 5.07 -6.59 -6.65
N ASN A 68 5.46 -7.73 -7.18
CA ASN A 68 5.00 -9.04 -6.70
C ASN A 68 5.79 -9.42 -5.46
N PHE A 69 5.12 -9.96 -4.44
CA PHE A 69 5.79 -10.58 -3.31
C PHE A 69 6.58 -11.81 -3.72
N ARG A 70 7.54 -12.21 -2.89
CA ARG A 70 8.35 -13.40 -3.12
C ARG A 70 7.50 -14.64 -3.38
N GLY A 71 7.92 -15.46 -4.34
CA GLY A 71 7.18 -16.63 -4.80
C GLY A 71 5.99 -16.34 -5.72
N VAL A 72 5.77 -15.07 -6.12
CA VAL A 72 4.68 -14.68 -7.03
C VAL A 72 5.23 -14.19 -8.36
N GLY A 73 4.68 -14.68 -9.46
CA GLY A 73 5.11 -14.30 -10.81
C GLY A 73 6.58 -14.65 -11.03
N ALA A 74 7.39 -13.65 -11.39
CA ALA A 74 8.82 -13.81 -11.59
C ALA A 74 9.66 -13.34 -10.38
N THR A 75 9.04 -13.06 -9.24
CA THR A 75 9.76 -12.71 -8.00
C THR A 75 10.33 -13.97 -7.35
N ALA A 76 11.63 -13.95 -7.07
CA ALA A 76 12.35 -15.06 -6.44
C ALA A 76 11.92 -15.28 -4.98
N GLY A 77 12.32 -16.43 -4.43
CA GLY A 77 12.07 -16.82 -3.04
C GLY A 77 10.71 -17.46 -2.80
N THR A 78 10.34 -17.57 -1.53
CA THR A 78 9.09 -18.17 -1.06
C THR A 78 8.45 -17.28 -0.01
N HIS A 79 7.14 -17.38 0.19
CA HIS A 79 6.40 -16.64 1.22
C HIS A 79 7.05 -16.82 2.61
N ASP A 80 7.23 -15.70 3.33
CA ASP A 80 7.91 -15.65 4.64
C ASP A 80 7.11 -14.82 5.68
N GLU A 81 5.80 -15.01 5.71
CA GLU A 81 4.89 -14.45 6.71
C GLU A 81 5.01 -12.92 6.92
N GLY A 82 5.45 -12.20 5.90
CA GLY A 82 5.62 -10.75 5.92
C GLY A 82 7.04 -10.28 6.28
N ARG A 83 7.91 -11.14 6.81
CA ARG A 83 9.30 -10.75 7.15
C ARG A 83 10.12 -10.49 5.89
N GLY A 84 10.29 -11.50 5.08
CA GLY A 84 11.04 -11.37 3.85
C GLY A 84 10.35 -10.47 2.82
N GLU A 85 9.02 -10.45 2.76
CA GLU A 85 8.25 -9.50 1.94
C GLU A 85 8.55 -8.05 2.34
N THR A 86 8.76 -7.78 3.63
CA THR A 86 9.18 -6.47 4.13
C THR A 86 10.56 -6.08 3.61
N ASP A 87 11.53 -7.00 3.67
CA ASP A 87 12.88 -6.74 3.18
C ASP A 87 12.90 -6.49 1.67
N ASP A 88 12.12 -7.24 0.89
CA ASP A 88 11.96 -7.03 -0.55
C ASP A 88 11.34 -5.65 -0.85
N LEU A 89 10.28 -5.25 -0.12
CA LEU A 89 9.66 -3.94 -0.33
C LEU A 89 10.58 -2.78 0.06
N LEU A 90 11.43 -2.93 1.06
CA LEU A 90 12.43 -1.91 1.40
C LEU A 90 13.41 -1.70 0.25
N VAL A 91 13.85 -2.77 -0.42
CA VAL A 91 14.70 -2.66 -1.63
C VAL A 91 13.96 -1.92 -2.75
N VAL A 92 12.68 -2.23 -2.98
CA VAL A 92 11.86 -1.51 -3.98
C VAL A 92 11.71 -0.03 -3.63
N VAL A 93 11.48 0.30 -2.35
CA VAL A 93 11.41 1.69 -1.87
C VAL A 93 12.73 2.43 -2.12
N ASP A 94 13.87 1.81 -1.80
CA ASP A 94 15.17 2.41 -2.00
C ASP A 94 15.47 2.63 -3.48
N TYR A 95 15.18 1.66 -4.31
CA TYR A 95 15.32 1.80 -5.75
C TYR A 95 14.40 2.90 -6.31
N ALA A 96 13.14 2.96 -5.88
CA ALA A 96 12.19 3.98 -6.32
C ALA A 96 12.66 5.40 -5.93
N ARG A 97 13.19 5.57 -4.71
CA ARG A 97 13.77 6.84 -4.25
C ARG A 97 15.00 7.25 -5.03
N GLN A 98 15.85 6.30 -5.46
CA GLN A 98 16.98 6.58 -6.32
C GLN A 98 16.55 7.03 -7.73
N GLN A 99 15.46 6.46 -8.26
CA GLN A 99 14.92 6.84 -9.57
C GLN A 99 14.18 8.19 -9.56
N ALA A 100 13.74 8.65 -8.40
CA ALA A 100 12.99 9.90 -8.23
C ALA A 100 13.38 10.60 -6.92
N PRO A 101 14.63 11.14 -6.84
CA PRO A 101 15.15 11.71 -5.62
C PRO A 101 14.35 12.94 -5.17
N GLY A 102 14.15 13.07 -3.86
CA GLY A 102 13.44 14.19 -3.24
C GLY A 102 11.92 14.11 -3.31
N LEU A 103 11.34 13.17 -4.06
CA LEU A 103 9.90 13.01 -4.10
C LEU A 103 9.36 12.31 -2.85
N PRO A 104 8.20 12.74 -2.32
CA PRO A 104 7.56 12.13 -1.17
C PRO A 104 7.09 10.71 -1.47
N LEU A 105 7.16 9.84 -0.45
CA LEU A 105 6.78 8.43 -0.54
C LEU A 105 5.41 8.21 0.10
N VAL A 106 4.52 7.54 -0.64
CA VAL A 106 3.27 6.96 -0.12
C VAL A 106 3.38 5.44 -0.16
N LEU A 107 3.11 4.80 0.97
CA LEU A 107 2.96 3.36 1.06
C LEU A 107 1.47 3.02 1.03
N ALA A 108 1.06 2.08 0.20
CA ALA A 108 -0.33 1.61 0.15
C ALA A 108 -0.38 0.08 0.16
N GLY A 109 -1.32 -0.51 0.88
CA GLY A 109 -1.47 -1.96 0.96
C GLY A 109 -2.92 -2.41 0.95
N PHE A 110 -3.14 -3.64 0.46
CA PHE A 110 -4.42 -4.32 0.55
C PHE A 110 -4.28 -5.65 1.27
N SER A 111 -5.16 -5.94 2.25
CA SER A 111 -5.20 -7.21 2.98
C SER A 111 -3.83 -7.55 3.60
N PHE A 112 -3.25 -8.71 3.33
CA PHE A 112 -1.89 -9.05 3.76
C PHE A 112 -0.85 -7.98 3.41
N GLY A 113 -1.01 -7.30 2.27
CA GLY A 113 -0.14 -6.17 1.91
C GLY A 113 -0.15 -5.02 2.91
N THR A 114 -1.20 -4.87 3.72
CA THR A 114 -1.24 -3.85 4.78
C THR A 114 -0.31 -4.23 5.94
N HIS A 115 -0.31 -5.50 6.34
CA HIS A 115 0.62 -6.02 7.35
C HIS A 115 2.09 -5.77 6.94
N VAL A 116 2.44 -6.06 5.68
CA VAL A 116 3.79 -5.81 5.17
C VAL A 116 4.09 -4.30 5.13
N GLN A 117 3.16 -3.46 4.67
CA GLN A 117 3.36 -2.00 4.61
C GLN A 117 3.50 -1.34 5.98
N ILE A 118 2.80 -1.82 7.00
CA ILE A 118 2.98 -1.36 8.39
C ILE A 118 4.42 -1.64 8.86
N ARG A 119 4.94 -2.83 8.58
CA ARG A 119 6.33 -3.21 8.90
C ARG A 119 7.35 -2.37 8.12
N VAL A 120 7.12 -2.13 6.82
CA VAL A 120 7.96 -1.25 5.99
C VAL A 120 7.95 0.17 6.56
N ALA A 121 6.76 0.72 6.88
CA ALA A 121 6.63 2.05 7.45
C ALA A 121 7.42 2.19 8.77
N ARG A 122 7.31 1.21 9.67
CA ARG A 122 8.07 1.17 10.93
C ARG A 122 9.58 1.16 10.67
N ARG A 123 10.06 0.28 9.79
CA ARG A 123 11.50 0.20 9.45
C ARG A 123 12.02 1.51 8.85
N LEU A 124 11.21 2.21 8.05
CA LEU A 124 11.59 3.52 7.51
C LEU A 124 11.62 4.61 8.58
N VAL A 125 10.72 4.59 9.56
CA VAL A 125 10.75 5.50 10.72
C VAL A 125 12.02 5.25 11.54
N ASP A 126 12.32 4.00 11.88
CA ASP A 126 13.52 3.62 12.66
C ASP A 126 14.82 4.01 11.93
N ALA A 127 14.79 4.05 10.60
CA ALA A 127 15.92 4.50 9.77
C ALA A 127 15.98 6.04 9.55
N GLY A 128 15.09 6.83 10.18
CA GLY A 128 15.06 8.29 10.06
C GLY A 128 14.59 8.82 8.70
N ARG A 129 13.92 7.99 7.89
CA ARG A 129 13.45 8.35 6.54
C ARG A 129 12.01 7.87 6.29
N PRO A 130 11.04 8.35 7.08
CA PRO A 130 9.66 7.89 7.03
C PRO A 130 9.02 8.07 5.65
N ALA A 131 7.95 7.30 5.40
CA ALA A 131 7.01 7.61 4.33
C ALA A 131 6.19 8.84 4.73
N GLN A 132 5.79 9.63 3.73
CA GLN A 132 4.92 10.78 3.97
C GLN A 132 3.50 10.35 4.39
N ARG A 133 2.98 9.29 3.79
CA ARG A 133 1.63 8.77 4.08
C ARG A 133 1.61 7.24 3.99
N LEU A 134 0.71 6.67 4.78
CA LEU A 134 0.40 5.24 4.77
C LEU A 134 -1.10 5.03 4.50
N VAL A 135 -1.45 4.16 3.55
CA VAL A 135 -2.84 3.82 3.18
C VAL A 135 -3.05 2.32 3.33
N LEU A 136 -3.99 1.94 4.18
CA LEU A 136 -4.29 0.57 4.55
C LEU A 136 -5.74 0.24 4.17
N VAL A 137 -5.93 -0.75 3.29
CA VAL A 137 -7.25 -1.16 2.79
C VAL A 137 -7.50 -2.62 3.14
N GLY A 138 -8.64 -2.93 3.81
CA GLY A 138 -8.93 -4.28 4.30
C GLY A 138 -7.81 -4.77 5.23
N THR A 139 -7.52 -4.00 6.26
CA THR A 139 -6.29 -4.06 7.05
C THR A 139 -6.13 -5.38 7.80
N SER A 140 -5.16 -6.19 7.41
CA SER A 140 -4.84 -7.47 8.06
C SER A 140 -3.91 -7.25 9.24
N ILE A 141 -4.41 -7.52 10.46
CA ILE A 141 -3.64 -7.46 11.69
C ILE A 141 -3.25 -8.88 12.10
N ARG A 142 -1.97 -9.12 12.24
CA ARG A 142 -1.37 -10.39 12.67
C ARG A 142 -0.67 -10.20 14.02
N ALA A 143 -0.34 -11.27 14.69
CA ALA A 143 0.27 -11.21 16.04
C ALA A 143 1.58 -10.40 16.08
N ASP A 144 2.33 -10.36 14.99
CA ASP A 144 3.60 -9.63 14.84
C ASP A 144 3.47 -8.33 14.03
N THR A 145 2.24 -7.87 13.76
CA THR A 145 2.01 -6.56 13.14
C THR A 145 2.35 -5.47 14.16
N PRO A 146 3.19 -4.47 13.80
CA PRO A 146 3.42 -3.32 14.67
C PRO A 146 2.11 -2.66 15.11
N THR A 147 2.03 -2.35 16.40
CA THR A 147 0.80 -1.77 17.00
C THR A 147 0.65 -0.29 16.74
N GLU A 148 1.74 0.39 16.38
CA GLU A 148 1.75 1.83 16.14
C GLU A 148 2.02 2.13 14.65
N VAL A 149 1.25 3.08 14.12
CA VAL A 149 1.43 3.66 12.80
C VAL A 149 1.34 5.20 12.90
N PRO A 150 1.82 5.96 11.88
CA PRO A 150 1.62 7.41 11.85
C PRO A 150 0.16 7.80 12.06
N ALA A 151 -0.10 8.82 12.87
CA ALA A 151 -1.46 9.25 13.23
C ALA A 151 -2.31 9.71 12.04
N ASP A 152 -1.67 10.09 10.94
CA ASP A 152 -2.31 10.47 9.68
C ASP A 152 -2.48 9.31 8.69
N THR A 153 -2.30 8.07 9.16
CA THR A 153 -2.55 6.86 8.35
C THR A 153 -4.01 6.78 7.93
N VAL A 154 -4.23 6.52 6.65
CA VAL A 154 -5.57 6.32 6.09
C VAL A 154 -5.94 4.85 6.16
N VAL A 155 -6.92 4.52 7.00
CA VAL A 155 -7.45 3.15 7.15
C VAL A 155 -8.83 3.07 6.52
N ILE A 156 -9.02 2.18 5.54
CA ILE A 156 -10.28 1.98 4.82
C ILE A 156 -10.69 0.51 4.96
N HIS A 157 -11.92 0.28 5.41
CA HIS A 157 -12.40 -1.08 5.65
C HIS A 157 -13.85 -1.27 5.18
N GLY A 158 -14.18 -2.47 4.75
CA GLY A 158 -15.54 -2.87 4.42
C GLY A 158 -16.28 -3.32 5.69
N GLU A 159 -17.53 -2.86 5.88
CA GLU A 159 -18.33 -3.25 7.04
C GLU A 159 -18.59 -4.76 7.10
N GLN A 160 -18.79 -5.38 5.92
CA GLN A 160 -19.10 -6.81 5.78
C GLN A 160 -17.87 -7.60 5.30
N ASP A 161 -16.68 -7.21 5.77
CA ASP A 161 -15.45 -7.94 5.48
C ASP A 161 -15.44 -9.28 6.25
N ASP A 162 -15.62 -10.37 5.51
CA ASP A 162 -15.67 -11.75 6.00
C ASP A 162 -14.29 -12.45 6.00
N VAL A 163 -13.28 -11.81 5.44
CA VAL A 163 -11.88 -12.30 5.40
C VAL A 163 -11.06 -11.71 6.53
N VAL A 164 -11.21 -10.40 6.75
CA VAL A 164 -10.58 -9.66 7.84
C VAL A 164 -11.69 -9.00 8.67
N PRO A 165 -12.13 -9.60 9.77
CA PRO A 165 -13.23 -9.07 10.56
C PRO A 165 -12.95 -7.66 11.08
N LEU A 166 -13.91 -6.75 10.90
CA LEU A 166 -13.84 -5.36 11.32
C LEU A 166 -13.44 -5.19 12.79
N ILE A 167 -13.91 -6.08 13.67
CA ILE A 167 -13.62 -5.99 15.12
C ILE A 167 -12.12 -6.02 15.41
N GLY A 168 -11.35 -6.87 14.72
CA GLY A 168 -9.89 -6.93 14.90
C GLY A 168 -9.19 -5.64 14.48
N VAL A 169 -9.69 -4.98 13.43
CA VAL A 169 -9.16 -3.68 12.99
C VAL A 169 -9.51 -2.58 14.00
N LEU A 170 -10.73 -2.59 14.54
CA LEU A 170 -11.13 -1.65 15.59
C LEU A 170 -10.31 -1.83 16.88
N ASP A 171 -10.05 -3.08 17.30
CA ASP A 171 -9.28 -3.38 18.49
C ASP A 171 -7.81 -2.91 18.34
N TRP A 172 -7.25 -3.02 17.15
CA TRP A 172 -5.93 -2.50 16.83
C TRP A 172 -5.90 -0.97 16.75
N ALA A 173 -6.93 -0.33 16.20
CA ALA A 173 -6.97 1.12 15.98
C ALA A 173 -7.29 1.92 17.24
N ARG A 174 -8.15 1.40 18.16
CA ARG A 174 -8.62 2.12 19.36
C ARG A 174 -7.49 2.62 20.27
N PRO A 175 -6.48 1.81 20.66
CA PRO A 175 -5.42 2.26 21.57
C PRO A 175 -4.63 3.46 21.06
N GLN A 176 -4.55 3.61 19.72
CA GLN A 176 -3.82 4.70 19.07
C GLN A 176 -4.75 5.79 18.51
N SER A 177 -6.06 5.74 18.83
CA SER A 177 -7.08 6.70 18.38
C SER A 177 -7.09 6.91 16.85
N LEU A 178 -6.81 5.86 16.08
CA LEU A 178 -6.65 5.92 14.63
C LEU A 178 -8.03 5.92 13.96
N PRO A 179 -8.37 6.95 13.15
CA PRO A 179 -9.64 7.01 12.44
C PRO A 179 -9.77 5.92 11.37
N LEU A 180 -10.98 5.35 11.22
CA LEU A 180 -11.33 4.42 10.16
C LEU A 180 -12.37 5.02 9.21
N ILE A 181 -12.17 4.83 7.91
CA ILE A 181 -13.19 5.05 6.88
C ILE A 181 -13.88 3.72 6.63
N LEU A 182 -15.12 3.61 7.11
CA LEU A 182 -15.92 2.41 6.98
C LEU A 182 -16.86 2.52 5.78
N LEU A 183 -16.87 1.51 4.91
CA LEU A 183 -17.79 1.43 3.77
C LEU A 183 -18.95 0.49 4.08
N PRO A 184 -20.18 1.00 4.30
CA PRO A 184 -21.36 0.17 4.58
C PRO A 184 -21.64 -0.83 3.47
N GLY A 185 -22.06 -2.05 3.85
CA GLY A 185 -22.43 -3.14 2.94
C GLY A 185 -21.31 -3.62 2.02
N THR A 186 -20.04 -3.33 2.35
CA THR A 186 -18.89 -3.66 1.50
C THR A 186 -18.08 -4.81 2.11
N GLY A 187 -17.86 -5.87 1.33
CA GLY A 187 -17.01 -6.99 1.70
C GLY A 187 -15.53 -6.75 1.35
N HIS A 188 -14.68 -7.74 1.66
CA HIS A 188 -13.22 -7.66 1.58
C HIS A 188 -12.68 -7.15 0.24
N PHE A 189 -13.21 -7.63 -0.87
CA PHE A 189 -12.68 -7.33 -2.22
C PHE A 189 -13.26 -6.06 -2.85
N PHE A 190 -14.06 -5.29 -2.13
CA PHE A 190 -14.66 -4.02 -2.60
C PHE A 190 -15.40 -4.18 -3.94
N HIS A 191 -16.08 -5.32 -4.15
CA HIS A 191 -16.84 -5.57 -5.37
C HIS A 191 -17.85 -4.46 -5.64
N ARG A 192 -17.87 -3.93 -6.88
CA ARG A 192 -18.68 -2.78 -7.32
C ARG A 192 -18.44 -1.48 -6.56
N ARG A 193 -17.38 -1.39 -5.71
CA ARG A 193 -17.00 -0.21 -4.92
C ARG A 193 -15.60 0.32 -5.26
N LEU A 194 -14.91 -0.25 -6.26
CA LEU A 194 -13.53 0.13 -6.60
C LEU A 194 -13.40 1.60 -7.04
N THR A 195 -14.39 2.15 -7.76
CA THR A 195 -14.41 3.56 -8.13
C THR A 195 -14.53 4.46 -6.89
N LEU A 196 -15.44 4.11 -5.96
CA LEU A 196 -15.59 4.83 -4.69
C LEU A 196 -14.30 4.74 -3.87
N LEU A 197 -13.70 3.56 -3.74
CA LEU A 197 -12.42 3.37 -3.06
C LEU A 197 -11.33 4.28 -3.65
N LYS A 198 -11.23 4.36 -4.99
CA LYS A 198 -10.28 5.26 -5.65
C LYS A 198 -10.49 6.72 -5.23
N HIS A 199 -11.73 7.21 -5.25
CA HIS A 199 -12.04 8.59 -4.87
C HIS A 199 -11.70 8.85 -3.41
N ILE A 200 -12.06 7.96 -2.48
CA ILE A 200 -11.72 8.08 -1.06
C ILE A 200 -10.19 8.21 -0.87
N VAL A 201 -9.40 7.37 -1.56
CA VAL A 201 -7.93 7.44 -1.46
C VAL A 201 -7.40 8.75 -2.04
N VAL A 202 -7.91 9.19 -3.18
CA VAL A 202 -7.52 10.48 -3.79
C VAL A 202 -7.82 11.63 -2.84
N ASP A 203 -9.03 11.70 -2.29
CA ASP A 203 -9.46 12.78 -1.40
C ASP A 203 -8.67 12.78 -0.07
N ALA A 204 -8.40 11.60 0.48
CA ALA A 204 -7.64 11.46 1.72
C ALA A 204 -6.15 11.84 1.59
N LEU A 205 -5.59 11.71 0.39
CA LEU A 205 -4.18 12.03 0.09
C LEU A 205 -4.01 13.41 -0.58
N ALA A 206 -5.08 14.03 -1.05
CA ALA A 206 -5.02 15.36 -1.65
C ALA A 206 -4.43 16.37 -0.65
N PRO A 207 -3.60 17.33 -1.12
CA PRO A 207 -3.15 18.42 -0.27
C PRO A 207 -4.36 19.13 0.37
N ARG A 208 -4.42 19.17 1.70
CA ARG A 208 -5.43 19.99 2.38
C ARG A 208 -4.98 21.44 2.28
N GLU A 209 -5.68 22.26 1.51
CA GLU A 209 -5.61 23.70 1.67
C GLU A 209 -6.15 23.99 3.07
N LEU A 210 -5.27 24.31 4.01
CA LEU A 210 -5.68 24.90 5.27
C LEU A 210 -6.26 26.28 4.90
N SER A 211 -7.58 26.36 4.70
CA SER A 211 -8.27 27.65 4.73
C SER A 211 -8.08 28.16 6.17
N VAL A 212 -7.14 29.06 6.34
CA VAL A 212 -7.06 29.88 7.55
C VAL A 212 -8.33 30.73 7.52
N ALA A 213 -9.38 30.24 8.20
CA ALA A 213 -10.50 31.07 8.55
C ALA A 213 -9.95 32.15 9.51
N GLN A 214 -9.92 33.40 9.05
CA GLN A 214 -9.67 34.58 9.84
C GLN A 214 -10.82 34.77 10.83
#